data_4cde540fcc67c22616cf2b6bd2651564
#
_entry.id   4cde540fcc67c22616cf2b6bd2651564
#
_cell.length_a   1.000
_cell.length_b   1.000
_cell.length_c   1.000
_cell.angle_alpha   90.00
_cell.angle_beta   90.00
_cell.angle_gamma   90.00
#
_symmetry.space_group_name_H-M   'P 1'
#
loop_
_entity.id
_entity.type
_entity.pdbx_description
1 polymer ?
#
loop_
_entity_poly.entity_id
_entity_poly.type
_entity_poly.pdbx_seq_one_letter_code
_entity_poly.pdbx_strand_id
1 'polypeptide(L)'
;MASDLLFSLRDVEIKFGKKVIFQDLNLNLHKRDMIALVGKNGVGKTTLMKTINGDQDLDAGELWNYPNLKVGYFNQKFEKLHNKTIEENFSDLLNEQNKHFVDIFCNKLNLDKFANVEDLSGGQKRKVYLIRSLLKDSDVLLLDEPTNHLDLQCIEWLESYLRNLNKTIICVSHDRTFLSNFTNKVFWI
;
A
#
# COMPACT_ATOMS: atom_id res chain seq x y z
N MET A 1 11.59 5.70 -26.57
CA MET A 1 10.42 5.33 -25.76
C MET A 1 10.83 5.50 -24.30
N ALA A 2 10.10 6.27 -23.50
CA ALA A 2 10.40 6.35 -22.07
C ALA A 2 10.20 4.96 -21.46
N SER A 3 11.14 4.50 -20.64
CA SER A 3 11.03 3.22 -19.97
C SER A 3 9.81 3.24 -19.03
N ASP A 4 8.89 2.29 -19.18
CA ASP A 4 7.77 2.13 -18.27
C ASP A 4 8.17 1.46 -16.93
N LEU A 5 9.46 1.11 -16.79
CA LEU A 5 10.03 0.54 -15.58
C LEU A 5 10.07 1.61 -14.47
N LEU A 6 9.52 1.28 -13.32
CA LEU A 6 9.52 2.13 -12.12
C LEU A 6 10.51 1.66 -11.06
N PHE A 7 10.68 0.34 -10.94
CA PHE A 7 11.49 -0.27 -9.90
C PHE A 7 12.00 -1.63 -10.36
N SER A 8 13.23 -1.99 -9.99
CA SER A 8 13.83 -3.28 -10.32
C SER A 8 14.68 -3.79 -9.17
N LEU A 9 14.50 -5.05 -8.83
CA LEU A 9 15.40 -5.85 -8.00
C LEU A 9 16.08 -6.88 -8.90
N ARG A 10 17.41 -7.04 -8.75
CA ARG A 10 18.19 -8.03 -9.47
C ARG A 10 19.07 -8.80 -8.49
N ASP A 11 18.90 -10.13 -8.48
CA ASP A 11 19.69 -11.09 -7.67
C ASP A 11 19.77 -10.69 -6.20
N VAL A 12 18.64 -10.21 -5.66
CA VAL A 12 18.58 -9.63 -4.32
C VAL A 12 18.59 -10.71 -3.26
N GLU A 13 19.46 -10.50 -2.26
CA GLU A 13 19.49 -11.27 -1.02
C GLU A 13 19.09 -10.40 0.17
N ILE A 14 18.25 -10.97 1.05
CA ILE A 14 17.86 -10.35 2.33
C ILE A 14 17.89 -11.42 3.42
N LYS A 15 18.60 -11.11 4.52
CA LYS A 15 18.75 -11.97 5.69
C LYS A 15 18.35 -11.27 6.98
N PHE A 16 17.83 -12.01 7.92
CA PHE A 16 17.69 -11.59 9.31
C PHE A 16 18.51 -12.52 10.20
N GLY A 17 19.70 -12.07 10.58
CA GLY A 17 20.69 -12.90 11.27
C GLY A 17 21.08 -14.10 10.42
N LYS A 18 20.79 -15.32 10.90
CA LYS A 18 21.07 -16.57 10.15
C LYS A 18 19.96 -16.99 9.18
N LYS A 19 18.81 -16.33 9.22
CA LYS A 19 17.66 -16.71 8.40
C LYS A 19 17.69 -15.95 7.07
N VAL A 20 17.84 -16.67 5.96
CA VAL A 20 17.67 -16.11 4.60
C VAL A 20 16.17 -15.94 4.35
N ILE A 21 15.74 -14.74 3.98
CA ILE A 21 14.37 -14.45 3.59
C ILE A 21 14.25 -14.52 2.07
N PHE A 22 15.17 -13.85 1.36
CA PHE A 22 15.27 -13.93 -0.09
C PHE A 22 16.68 -14.29 -0.52
N GLN A 23 16.76 -15.07 -1.58
CA GLN A 23 17.96 -15.39 -2.31
C GLN A 23 17.64 -15.34 -3.80
N ASP A 24 18.47 -14.65 -4.56
CA ASP A 24 18.34 -14.48 -6.02
C ASP A 24 16.95 -13.92 -6.44
N LEU A 25 16.38 -13.01 -5.61
CA LEU A 25 15.09 -12.42 -5.89
C LEU A 25 15.21 -11.40 -7.04
N ASN A 26 14.38 -11.60 -8.06
CA ASN A 26 14.26 -10.72 -9.20
C ASN A 26 12.82 -10.20 -9.33
N LEU A 27 12.64 -8.89 -9.43
CA LEU A 27 11.33 -8.24 -9.59
C LEU A 27 11.46 -6.98 -10.43
N ASN A 28 10.59 -6.84 -11.43
CA ASN A 28 10.43 -5.59 -12.19
C ASN A 28 9.01 -5.07 -12.03
N LEU A 29 8.88 -3.80 -11.66
CA LEU A 29 7.61 -3.08 -11.59
C LEU A 29 7.52 -2.07 -12.72
N HIS A 30 6.47 -2.15 -13.50
CA HIS A 30 6.19 -1.22 -14.58
C HIS A 30 4.98 -0.34 -14.23
N LYS A 31 4.87 0.77 -14.93
CA LYS A 31 3.69 1.64 -14.81
C LYS A 31 2.40 0.85 -15.03
N ARG A 32 1.42 1.07 -14.16
CA ARG A 32 0.09 0.43 -14.18
C ARG A 32 0.09 -1.07 -13.90
N ASP A 33 1.18 -1.63 -13.40
CA ASP A 33 1.16 -2.97 -12.86
C ASP A 33 0.26 -3.02 -11.63
N MET A 34 -0.68 -3.95 -11.60
CA MET A 34 -1.54 -4.25 -10.45
C MET A 34 -1.23 -5.67 -10.00
N ILE A 35 -0.37 -5.80 -8.99
CA ILE A 35 0.24 -7.08 -8.60
C ILE A 35 -0.38 -7.61 -7.33
N ALA A 36 -0.90 -8.83 -7.37
CA ALA A 36 -1.15 -9.64 -6.18
C ALA A 36 0.15 -10.28 -5.70
N LEU A 37 0.63 -9.90 -4.52
CA LEU A 37 1.79 -10.51 -3.89
C LEU A 37 1.35 -11.69 -3.03
N VAL A 38 1.67 -12.92 -3.45
CA VAL A 38 1.15 -14.17 -2.89
C VAL A 38 2.29 -15.02 -2.33
N GLY A 39 2.03 -15.71 -1.24
CA GLY A 39 2.98 -16.63 -0.60
C GLY A 39 2.55 -16.99 0.82
N LYS A 40 3.20 -17.99 1.42
CA LYS A 40 2.92 -18.45 2.80
C LYS A 40 3.15 -17.32 3.81
N ASN A 41 2.52 -17.43 4.99
CA ASN A 41 2.82 -16.50 6.08
C ASN A 41 4.28 -16.63 6.51
N GLY A 42 4.94 -15.50 6.74
CA GLY A 42 6.34 -15.45 7.13
C GLY A 42 7.36 -15.70 6.01
N VAL A 43 6.93 -15.79 4.74
CA VAL A 43 7.84 -16.00 3.60
C VAL A 43 8.60 -14.72 3.20
N GLY A 44 8.16 -13.53 3.67
CA GLY A 44 8.85 -12.26 3.40
C GLY A 44 8.02 -11.22 2.63
N LYS A 45 6.70 -11.40 2.45
CA LYS A 45 5.85 -10.44 1.72
C LYS A 45 6.00 -9.00 2.25
N THR A 46 5.88 -8.82 3.56
CA THR A 46 6.07 -7.50 4.22
C THR A 46 7.52 -7.01 4.09
N THR A 47 8.50 -7.91 4.09
CA THR A 47 9.91 -7.57 3.88
C THR A 47 10.12 -7.00 2.47
N LEU A 48 9.56 -7.66 1.44
CA LEU A 48 9.62 -7.15 0.08
C LEU A 48 8.95 -5.77 -0.05
N MET A 49 7.77 -5.58 0.55
CA MET A 49 7.10 -4.26 0.55
C MET A 49 7.96 -3.19 1.22
N LYS A 50 8.62 -3.52 2.34
CA LYS A 50 9.55 -2.60 3.01
C LYS A 50 10.77 -2.27 2.16
N THR A 51 11.30 -3.25 1.43
CA THR A 51 12.41 -3.03 0.49
C THR A 51 11.99 -2.06 -0.62
N ILE A 52 10.80 -2.23 -1.19
CA ILE A 52 10.28 -1.32 -2.21
C ILE A 52 10.03 0.09 -1.64
N ASN A 53 9.59 0.18 -0.37
CA ASN A 53 9.39 1.46 0.33
C ASN A 53 10.69 2.14 0.77
N GLY A 54 11.84 1.44 0.74
CA GLY A 54 13.12 1.95 1.22
C GLY A 54 13.33 1.80 2.74
N ASP A 55 12.49 1.03 3.43
CA ASP A 55 12.58 0.78 4.88
C ASP A 55 13.43 -0.46 5.22
N GLN A 56 13.92 -1.19 4.22
CA GLN A 56 14.72 -2.39 4.36
C GLN A 56 15.86 -2.39 3.36
N ASP A 57 17.08 -2.43 3.87
CA ASP A 57 18.28 -2.56 3.06
C ASP A 57 18.47 -3.99 2.53
N LEU A 58 19.25 -4.10 1.46
CA LEU A 58 19.67 -5.35 0.86
C LEU A 58 20.98 -5.85 1.50
N ASP A 59 21.12 -7.16 1.66
CA ASP A 59 22.41 -7.78 2.02
C ASP A 59 23.29 -8.00 0.76
N ALA A 60 22.67 -8.28 -0.40
CA ALA A 60 23.35 -8.40 -1.70
C ALA A 60 22.35 -8.14 -2.84
N GLY A 61 22.89 -7.99 -4.05
CA GLY A 61 22.11 -7.70 -5.28
C GLY A 61 22.00 -6.21 -5.57
N GLU A 62 21.17 -5.89 -6.55
CA GLU A 62 20.99 -4.52 -7.03
C GLU A 62 19.55 -4.07 -6.92
N LEU A 63 19.35 -2.83 -6.47
CA LEU A 63 18.07 -2.12 -6.49
C LEU A 63 18.19 -0.90 -7.38
N TRP A 64 17.28 -0.80 -8.33
CA TRP A 64 17.13 0.38 -9.15
C TRP A 64 15.71 0.92 -9.03
N ASN A 65 15.56 2.22 -8.92
CA ASN A 65 14.26 2.90 -8.96
C ASN A 65 14.29 4.10 -9.90
N TYR A 66 13.14 4.41 -10.45
CA TYR A 66 12.97 5.62 -11.26
C TYR A 66 13.28 6.86 -10.39
N PRO A 67 13.99 7.88 -10.94
CA PRO A 67 14.33 9.09 -10.18
C PRO A 67 13.09 9.73 -9.55
N ASN A 68 13.18 10.03 -8.25
CA ASN A 68 12.10 10.63 -7.44
C ASN A 68 10.82 9.78 -7.37
N LEU A 69 10.92 8.45 -7.50
CA LEU A 69 9.79 7.54 -7.34
C LEU A 69 9.10 7.76 -5.99
N LYS A 70 7.81 8.08 -6.03
CA LYS A 70 7.00 8.27 -4.84
C LYS A 70 6.27 6.98 -4.50
N VAL A 71 6.46 6.48 -3.28
CA VAL A 71 5.80 5.27 -2.78
C VAL A 71 4.81 5.64 -1.68
N GLY A 72 3.56 5.20 -1.82
CA GLY A 72 2.57 5.20 -0.76
C GLY A 72 2.52 3.81 -0.14
N TYR A 73 2.59 3.70 1.18
CA TYR A 73 2.56 2.41 1.86
C TYR A 73 1.51 2.36 2.97
N PHE A 74 0.51 1.51 2.79
CA PHE A 74 -0.41 1.10 3.84
C PHE A 74 0.11 -0.19 4.47
N ASN A 75 0.71 -0.07 5.66
CA ASN A 75 1.32 -1.19 6.38
C ASN A 75 0.53 -1.54 7.66
N GLN A 76 0.94 -2.63 8.32
CA GLN A 76 0.32 -3.07 9.58
C GLN A 76 0.74 -2.24 10.80
N LYS A 77 1.88 -1.52 10.73
CA LYS A 77 2.36 -0.63 11.79
C LYS A 77 2.08 0.80 11.37
N PHE A 78 1.17 1.44 12.07
CA PHE A 78 0.71 2.77 11.74
C PHE A 78 1.56 3.84 12.41
N GLU A 79 1.80 4.93 11.69
CA GLU A 79 2.29 6.17 12.28
C GLU A 79 1.28 6.67 13.32
N LYS A 80 1.76 7.41 14.32
CA LYS A 80 0.86 7.96 15.33
C LYS A 80 -0.01 9.05 14.69
N LEU A 81 -1.34 8.87 14.75
CA LEU A 81 -2.26 9.95 14.40
C LEU A 81 -2.15 11.07 15.44
N HIS A 82 -2.30 12.30 15.01
CA HIS A 82 -2.36 13.45 15.91
C HIS A 82 -3.69 13.47 16.66
N ASN A 83 -3.69 14.00 17.89
CA ASN A 83 -4.90 14.18 18.73
C ASN A 83 -5.74 15.32 18.17
N LYS A 84 -6.44 15.09 17.07
CA LYS A 84 -7.23 16.02 16.30
C LYS A 84 -8.36 15.28 15.60
N THR A 85 -9.18 15.98 14.84
CA THR A 85 -10.19 15.36 14.00
C THR A 85 -9.59 14.51 12.88
N ILE A 86 -10.39 13.61 12.32
CA ILE A 86 -9.98 12.81 11.16
C ILE A 86 -9.55 13.72 10.00
N GLU A 87 -10.34 14.75 9.68
CA GLU A 87 -10.06 15.69 8.60
C GLU A 87 -8.71 16.41 8.80
N GLU A 88 -8.43 16.88 10.02
CA GLU A 88 -7.16 17.53 10.33
C GLU A 88 -5.95 16.61 10.18
N ASN A 89 -6.14 15.29 10.38
CA ASN A 89 -5.09 14.30 10.14
C ASN A 89 -4.80 14.04 8.65
N PHE A 90 -5.53 14.66 7.74
CA PHE A 90 -5.23 14.61 6.29
C PHE A 90 -4.60 15.90 5.76
N SER A 91 -4.56 16.97 6.56
CA SER A 91 -4.17 18.32 6.12
C SER A 91 -2.80 18.40 5.43
N ASP A 92 -1.84 17.58 5.86
CA ASP A 92 -0.49 17.47 5.29
C ASP A 92 -0.46 16.81 3.88
N LEU A 93 -1.53 16.13 3.50
CA LEU A 93 -1.64 15.38 2.24
C LEU A 93 -2.55 16.09 1.22
N LEU A 94 -3.31 17.11 1.66
CA LEU A 94 -4.34 17.72 0.82
C LEU A 94 -3.77 18.79 -0.11
N ASN A 95 -4.32 18.78 -1.33
CA ASN A 95 -4.13 19.82 -2.33
C ASN A 95 -5.45 20.07 -3.07
N GLU A 96 -5.48 21.02 -4.00
CA GLU A 96 -6.69 21.39 -4.76
C GLU A 96 -7.27 20.20 -5.56
N GLN A 97 -6.43 19.25 -5.94
CA GLN A 97 -6.85 18.11 -6.77
C GLN A 97 -7.45 16.96 -5.95
N ASN A 98 -7.03 16.77 -4.69
CA ASN A 98 -7.43 15.61 -3.89
C ASN A 98 -8.31 15.94 -2.69
N LYS A 99 -8.48 17.21 -2.30
CA LYS A 99 -9.26 17.58 -1.12
C LYS A 99 -10.70 17.06 -1.13
N HIS A 100 -11.32 16.98 -2.32
CA HIS A 100 -12.70 16.48 -2.46
C HIS A 100 -12.82 14.98 -2.19
N PHE A 101 -11.72 14.22 -2.25
CA PHE A 101 -11.74 12.79 -1.94
C PHE A 101 -11.93 12.51 -0.44
N VAL A 102 -11.62 13.45 0.46
CA VAL A 102 -11.81 13.27 1.90
C VAL A 102 -13.26 12.92 2.22
N ASP A 103 -14.21 13.73 1.72
CA ASP A 103 -15.64 13.48 1.95
C ASP A 103 -16.09 12.14 1.35
N ILE A 104 -15.62 11.84 0.14
CA ILE A 104 -15.95 10.59 -0.54
C ILE A 104 -15.44 9.39 0.26
N PHE A 105 -14.17 9.41 0.68
CA PHE A 105 -13.55 8.28 1.38
C PHE A 105 -14.12 8.11 2.78
N CYS A 106 -14.34 9.20 3.53
CA CYS A 106 -14.95 9.13 4.84
C CYS A 106 -16.37 8.55 4.76
N ASN A 107 -17.19 9.01 3.81
CA ASN A 107 -18.53 8.47 3.59
C ASN A 107 -18.50 6.98 3.20
N LYS A 108 -17.62 6.59 2.27
CA LYS A 108 -17.51 5.20 1.80
C LYS A 108 -16.99 4.24 2.86
N LEU A 109 -16.20 4.72 3.79
CA LEU A 109 -15.65 3.93 4.90
C LEU A 109 -16.43 4.09 6.22
N ASN A 110 -17.59 4.75 6.18
CA ASN A 110 -18.44 5.00 7.35
C ASN A 110 -17.69 5.69 8.50
N LEU A 111 -17.00 6.80 8.17
CA LEU A 111 -16.28 7.64 9.12
C LEU A 111 -16.90 9.04 9.16
N ASP A 112 -17.10 9.58 10.37
CA ASP A 112 -17.36 11.00 10.55
C ASP A 112 -16.04 11.77 10.55
N LYS A 113 -15.79 12.58 9.51
CA LYS A 113 -14.53 13.31 9.37
C LYS A 113 -14.25 14.30 10.50
N PHE A 114 -15.27 14.72 11.22
CA PHE A 114 -15.16 15.62 12.38
C PHE A 114 -14.95 14.89 13.69
N ALA A 115 -15.05 13.54 13.72
CA ALA A 115 -14.77 12.76 14.90
C ALA A 115 -13.33 12.93 15.37
N ASN A 116 -13.12 12.97 16.69
CA ASN A 116 -11.80 13.03 17.28
C ASN A 116 -11.13 11.64 17.16
N VAL A 117 -9.88 11.62 16.72
CA VAL A 117 -9.11 10.39 16.53
C VAL A 117 -8.92 9.60 17.83
N GLU A 118 -8.92 10.25 19.00
CA GLU A 118 -8.82 9.57 20.30
C GLU A 118 -10.02 8.64 20.56
N ASP A 119 -11.20 9.04 20.10
CA ASP A 119 -12.46 8.32 20.32
C ASP A 119 -12.65 7.15 19.33
N LEU A 120 -11.78 7.01 18.34
CA LEU A 120 -11.90 5.98 17.31
C LEU A 120 -11.51 4.60 17.82
N SER A 121 -12.30 3.60 17.44
CA SER A 121 -11.91 2.18 17.56
C SER A 121 -10.67 1.86 16.73
N GLY A 122 -10.00 0.75 17.03
CA GLY A 122 -8.84 0.30 16.25
C GLY A 122 -9.15 0.10 14.75
N GLY A 123 -10.35 -0.43 14.44
CA GLY A 123 -10.81 -0.59 13.06
C GLY A 123 -11.04 0.75 12.35
N GLN A 124 -11.63 1.74 13.03
CA GLN A 124 -11.81 3.08 12.49
C GLN A 124 -10.46 3.78 12.26
N LYS A 125 -9.53 3.68 13.20
CA LYS A 125 -8.16 4.19 13.02
C LYS A 125 -7.50 3.59 11.78
N ARG A 126 -7.68 2.28 11.56
CA ARG A 126 -7.15 1.60 10.38
C ARG A 126 -7.74 2.15 9.08
N LYS A 127 -9.05 2.45 9.04
CA LYS A 127 -9.70 3.11 7.89
C LYS A 127 -9.12 4.51 7.65
N VAL A 128 -8.81 5.28 8.70
CA VAL A 128 -8.14 6.59 8.57
C VAL A 128 -6.76 6.43 7.93
N TYR A 129 -5.95 5.46 8.34
CA TYR A 129 -4.65 5.20 7.71
C TYR A 129 -4.77 4.76 6.25
N LEU A 130 -5.80 3.96 5.93
CA LEU A 130 -6.07 3.59 4.53
C LEU A 130 -6.33 4.84 3.70
N ILE A 131 -7.20 5.75 4.17
CA ILE A 131 -7.47 7.02 3.49
C ILE A 131 -6.18 7.82 3.31
N ARG A 132 -5.34 7.95 4.35
CA ARG A 132 -4.04 8.64 4.24
C ARG A 132 -3.18 8.07 3.11
N SER A 133 -3.13 6.74 3.02
CA SER A 133 -2.35 6.06 1.96
C SER A 133 -2.92 6.31 0.55
N LEU A 134 -4.25 6.37 0.42
CA LEU A 134 -4.92 6.63 -0.85
C LEU A 134 -4.80 8.10 -1.30
N LEU A 135 -4.79 9.04 -0.34
CA LEU A 135 -4.63 10.49 -0.60
C LEU A 135 -3.18 10.87 -0.95
N LYS A 136 -2.21 10.06 -0.52
CA LYS A 136 -0.80 10.34 -0.77
C LYS A 136 -0.51 10.37 -2.27
N ASP A 137 0.13 11.45 -2.72
CA ASP A 137 0.65 11.53 -4.08
C ASP A 137 1.78 10.52 -4.27
N SER A 138 1.50 9.43 -4.99
CA SER A 138 2.42 8.31 -5.18
C SER A 138 2.32 7.71 -6.57
N ASP A 139 3.44 7.23 -7.10
CA ASP A 139 3.52 6.48 -8.36
C ASP A 139 3.23 4.98 -8.12
N VAL A 140 3.66 4.48 -6.96
CA VAL A 140 3.46 3.10 -6.50
C VAL A 140 2.69 3.11 -5.20
N LEU A 141 1.65 2.30 -5.10
CA LEU A 141 0.85 2.10 -3.89
C LEU A 141 1.03 0.66 -3.39
N LEU A 142 1.56 0.53 -2.18
CA LEU A 142 1.73 -0.73 -1.47
C LEU A 142 0.62 -0.90 -0.45
N LEU A 143 -0.12 -2.02 -0.51
CA LEU A 143 -1.24 -2.33 0.37
C LEU A 143 -1.00 -3.66 1.08
N ASP A 144 -0.74 -3.63 2.40
CA ASP A 144 -0.53 -4.82 3.23
C ASP A 144 -1.80 -5.12 4.04
N GLU A 145 -2.58 -6.10 3.57
CA GLU A 145 -3.87 -6.54 4.14
C GLU A 145 -4.89 -5.39 4.29
N PRO A 146 -5.23 -4.66 3.20
CA PRO A 146 -6.10 -3.48 3.28
C PRO A 146 -7.56 -3.83 3.61
N THR A 147 -7.99 -5.08 3.37
CA THR A 147 -9.36 -5.53 3.61
C THR A 147 -9.66 -5.87 5.06
N ASN A 148 -8.62 -6.04 5.91
CA ASN A 148 -8.82 -6.38 7.31
C ASN A 148 -9.60 -5.28 8.05
N HIS A 149 -10.64 -5.67 8.78
CA HIS A 149 -11.56 -4.79 9.52
C HIS A 149 -12.46 -3.90 8.65
N LEU A 150 -12.57 -4.17 7.35
CA LEU A 150 -13.55 -3.57 6.47
C LEU A 150 -14.79 -4.48 6.37
N ASP A 151 -15.97 -3.87 6.32
CA ASP A 151 -17.21 -4.55 5.95
C ASP A 151 -17.25 -4.76 4.42
N LEU A 152 -18.18 -5.61 3.97
CA LEU A 152 -18.29 -6.00 2.56
C LEU A 152 -18.47 -4.79 1.63
N GLN A 153 -19.28 -3.81 2.02
CA GLN A 153 -19.52 -2.62 1.19
C GLN A 153 -18.25 -1.77 1.03
N CYS A 154 -17.46 -1.65 2.11
CA CYS A 154 -16.17 -0.96 2.08
C CYS A 154 -15.17 -1.70 1.19
N ILE A 155 -15.15 -3.05 1.21
CA ILE A 155 -14.28 -3.88 0.36
C ILE A 155 -14.65 -3.71 -1.11
N GLU A 156 -15.92 -3.83 -1.48
CA GLU A 156 -16.42 -3.65 -2.84
C GLU A 156 -16.09 -2.25 -3.39
N TRP A 157 -16.27 -1.22 -2.56
CA TRP A 157 -15.88 0.12 -2.94
C TRP A 157 -14.37 0.25 -3.15
N LEU A 158 -13.55 -0.27 -2.23
CA LEU A 158 -12.09 -0.21 -2.35
C LEU A 158 -11.61 -0.91 -3.62
N GLU A 159 -12.15 -2.09 -3.91
CA GLU A 159 -11.87 -2.84 -5.13
C GLU A 159 -12.16 -2.01 -6.39
N SER A 160 -13.37 -1.44 -6.46
CA SER A 160 -13.77 -0.59 -7.57
C SER A 160 -12.88 0.64 -7.71
N TYR A 161 -12.50 1.25 -6.58
CA TYR A 161 -11.60 2.40 -6.55
C TYR A 161 -10.20 2.03 -7.08
N LEU A 162 -9.60 0.94 -6.56
CA LEU A 162 -8.26 0.50 -6.96
C LEU A 162 -8.20 0.12 -8.44
N ARG A 163 -9.24 -0.54 -8.97
CA ARG A 163 -9.34 -0.91 -10.39
C ARG A 163 -9.28 0.31 -11.32
N ASN A 164 -9.85 1.43 -10.90
CA ASN A 164 -9.89 2.67 -11.67
C ASN A 164 -8.70 3.60 -11.40
N LEU A 165 -7.84 3.23 -10.46
CA LEU A 165 -6.70 4.05 -10.09
C LEU A 165 -5.57 3.89 -11.13
N ASN A 166 -5.15 5.00 -11.72
CA ASN A 166 -4.08 4.99 -12.73
C ASN A 166 -2.68 4.99 -12.07
N LYS A 167 -2.44 4.03 -11.16
CA LYS A 167 -1.19 3.85 -10.42
C LYS A 167 -0.68 2.42 -10.54
N THR A 168 0.59 2.21 -10.22
CA THR A 168 1.14 0.87 -9.98
C THR A 168 0.78 0.44 -8.57
N ILE A 169 0.25 -0.77 -8.40
CA ILE A 169 -0.24 -1.28 -7.11
C ILE A 169 0.41 -2.62 -6.82
N ILE A 170 0.89 -2.82 -5.59
CA ILE A 170 1.22 -4.14 -5.05
C ILE A 170 0.34 -4.36 -3.83
N CYS A 171 -0.41 -5.44 -3.83
CA CYS A 171 -1.34 -5.76 -2.75
C CYS A 171 -1.09 -7.16 -2.19
N VAL A 172 -1.01 -7.26 -0.88
CA VAL A 172 -1.12 -8.50 -0.12
C VAL A 172 -2.50 -8.55 0.49
N SER A 173 -3.22 -9.63 0.27
CA SER A 173 -4.48 -9.92 0.98
C SER A 173 -4.70 -11.42 1.09
N HIS A 174 -5.40 -11.85 2.15
CA HIS A 174 -5.93 -13.20 2.27
C HIS A 174 -7.24 -13.38 1.48
N ASP A 175 -7.89 -12.30 1.09
CA ASP A 175 -9.09 -12.31 0.26
C ASP A 175 -8.70 -12.45 -1.22
N ARG A 176 -8.79 -13.69 -1.72
CA ARG A 176 -8.46 -14.01 -3.12
C ARG A 176 -9.43 -13.38 -4.11
N THR A 177 -10.70 -13.26 -3.72
CA THR A 177 -11.73 -12.65 -4.57
C THR A 177 -11.41 -11.18 -4.78
N PHE A 178 -11.12 -10.45 -3.69
CA PHE A 178 -10.67 -9.06 -3.75
C PHE A 178 -9.46 -8.89 -4.68
N LEU A 179 -8.41 -9.70 -4.50
CA LEU A 179 -7.21 -9.62 -5.35
C LEU A 179 -7.54 -9.87 -6.82
N SER A 180 -8.30 -10.94 -7.13
CA SER A 180 -8.60 -11.32 -8.53
C SER A 180 -9.41 -10.26 -9.28
N ASN A 181 -10.16 -9.43 -8.57
CA ASN A 181 -11.06 -8.46 -9.17
C ASN A 181 -10.35 -7.20 -9.68
N PHE A 182 -9.15 -6.87 -9.18
CA PHE A 182 -8.44 -5.67 -9.65
C PHE A 182 -6.98 -5.91 -10.09
N THR A 183 -6.35 -7.04 -9.71
CA THR A 183 -4.96 -7.29 -10.11
C THR A 183 -4.87 -7.89 -11.52
N ASN A 184 -3.81 -7.54 -12.23
CA ASN A 184 -3.51 -8.05 -13.58
C ASN A 184 -2.28 -8.96 -13.62
N LYS A 185 -1.54 -9.06 -12.51
CA LYS A 185 -0.35 -9.90 -12.34
C LYS A 185 -0.34 -10.56 -10.98
N VAL A 186 0.32 -11.71 -10.89
CA VAL A 186 0.58 -12.39 -9.61
C VAL A 186 2.08 -12.56 -9.47
N PHE A 187 2.61 -12.17 -8.31
CA PHE A 187 3.99 -12.43 -7.93
C PHE A 187 4.01 -13.39 -6.75
N TRP A 188 4.63 -14.56 -6.94
CA TRP A 188 4.77 -15.60 -5.92
C TRP A 188 6.14 -15.51 -5.24
N ILE A 189 6.12 -15.56 -3.91
CA ILE A 189 7.33 -15.66 -3.08
C ILE A 189 7.35 -17.01 -2.38
#